data_264c61b14791023f8c3f2dc214c5f538
#
_entry.id   264c61b14791023f8c3f2dc214c5f538
#
_cell.length_a   1.000
_cell.length_b   1.000
_cell.length_c   1.000
_cell.angle_alpha   90.00
_cell.angle_beta   90.00
_cell.angle_gamma   90.00
#
_symmetry.space_group_name_H-M   'P 1'
#
loop_
_entity.id
_entity.type
_entity.pdbx_description
1 polymer ?
#
loop_
_entity_poly.entity_id
_entity_poly.type
_entity_poly.pdbx_seq_one_letter_code
_entity_poly.pdbx_strand_id
1 'polypeptide(L)'
;MGNLSKKALENLKEINFKVKKDPQRPVYHFLPLAFWMNDPNGPLLYQGEYHLFYQFNPFDDKWGNIHWGHAKSKDLVHWEHLPVALEPSKEKNETHCFSGDCVINEGTPTIIYTSIGPNKLPKDGAEQWMALGDNGMANWTKFGENPIMTLDIHEGLNVEDWRDPFIWKEGEYWYAVLGGHLPKPIRPAVFLYKSDDLYNWQFLNPLIIKSRKSGKNIK
;
A
#
# COMPACT_ATOMS: atom_id res chain seq x y z
N MET A 1 -1.38 -19.83 1.78
CA MET A 1 -1.20 -19.25 0.44
C MET A 1 -2.45 -19.50 -0.37
N GLY A 2 -3.14 -18.46 -0.78
CA GLY A 2 -4.31 -18.53 -1.65
C GLY A 2 -3.96 -19.10 -3.05
N ASN A 3 -4.97 -19.59 -3.77
CA ASN A 3 -4.80 -20.15 -5.12
C ASN A 3 -4.24 -19.11 -6.13
N LEU A 4 -4.50 -17.82 -5.89
CA LEU A 4 -4.03 -16.71 -6.74
C LEU A 4 -2.53 -16.45 -6.57
N SER A 5 -1.99 -16.47 -5.34
CA SER A 5 -0.56 -16.26 -5.10
C SER A 5 0.30 -17.39 -5.68
N LYS A 6 -0.18 -18.64 -5.69
CA LYS A 6 0.50 -19.76 -6.39
C LYS A 6 0.52 -19.56 -7.90
N LYS A 7 -0.61 -19.19 -8.49
CA LYS A 7 -0.72 -18.96 -9.94
C LYS A 7 0.12 -17.76 -10.38
N ALA A 8 0.18 -16.70 -9.57
CA ALA A 8 1.05 -15.55 -9.80
C ALA A 8 2.52 -15.95 -9.80
N LEU A 9 2.95 -16.76 -8.82
CA LEU A 9 4.33 -17.25 -8.73
C LEU A 9 4.71 -18.17 -9.89
N GLU A 10 3.81 -19.03 -10.36
CA GLU A 10 4.03 -19.89 -11.52
C GLU A 10 4.22 -19.06 -12.79
N ASN A 11 3.33 -18.13 -13.06
CA ASN A 11 3.46 -17.18 -14.18
C ASN A 11 4.79 -16.42 -14.15
N LEU A 12 5.14 -15.88 -12.97
CA LEU A 12 6.39 -15.14 -12.81
C LEU A 12 7.63 -16.00 -13.06
N LYS A 13 7.62 -17.27 -12.68
CA LYS A 13 8.74 -18.19 -12.94
C LYS A 13 8.92 -18.45 -14.42
N GLU A 14 7.83 -18.67 -15.17
CA GLU A 14 7.90 -18.93 -16.62
C GLU A 14 8.41 -17.71 -17.39
N ILE A 15 7.98 -16.50 -17.01
CA ILE A 15 8.33 -15.28 -17.73
C ILE A 15 9.70 -14.73 -17.29
N ASN A 16 10.10 -14.92 -16.04
CA ASN A 16 11.36 -14.40 -15.50
C ASN A 16 12.58 -14.80 -16.34
N PHE A 17 12.58 -16.02 -16.91
CA PHE A 17 13.65 -16.47 -17.78
C PHE A 17 13.78 -15.62 -19.06
N LYS A 18 12.66 -15.18 -19.63
CA LYS A 18 12.64 -14.30 -20.82
C LYS A 18 13.07 -12.88 -20.46
N VAL A 19 12.53 -12.36 -19.37
CA VAL A 19 12.79 -11.00 -18.88
C VAL A 19 14.27 -10.81 -18.49
N LYS A 20 14.91 -11.80 -17.89
CA LYS A 20 16.33 -11.75 -17.55
C LYS A 20 17.27 -11.67 -18.77
N LYS A 21 16.81 -12.09 -19.94
CA LYS A 21 17.58 -12.05 -21.19
C LYS A 21 17.32 -10.78 -22.01
N ASP A 22 16.43 -9.91 -21.57
CA ASP A 22 16.14 -8.65 -22.25
C ASP A 22 17.35 -7.70 -22.13
N PRO A 23 18.00 -7.33 -23.24
CA PRO A 23 19.18 -6.47 -23.21
C PRO A 23 18.84 -5.02 -22.81
N GLN A 24 17.56 -4.63 -22.81
CA GLN A 24 17.10 -3.32 -22.39
C GLN A 24 16.77 -3.26 -20.90
N ARG A 25 16.77 -4.41 -20.19
CA ARG A 25 16.50 -4.42 -18.76
C ARG A 25 17.62 -3.73 -18.00
N PRO A 26 17.31 -2.68 -17.19
CA PRO A 26 18.29 -2.03 -16.32
C PRO A 26 19.01 -3.02 -15.40
N VAL A 27 20.31 -2.79 -15.17
CA VAL A 27 21.17 -3.72 -14.43
C VAL A 27 21.12 -3.46 -12.92
N TYR A 28 20.95 -2.20 -12.49
CA TYR A 28 21.07 -1.80 -11.09
C TYR A 28 19.84 -1.11 -10.51
N HIS A 29 18.86 -0.75 -11.34
CA HIS A 29 17.59 -0.24 -10.82
C HIS A 29 16.73 -1.38 -10.29
N PHE A 30 16.02 -1.12 -9.18
CA PHE A 30 14.99 -2.03 -8.70
C PHE A 30 13.90 -2.22 -9.76
N LEU A 31 13.57 -3.44 -10.05
CA LEU A 31 12.51 -3.83 -11.00
C LEU A 31 11.77 -5.06 -10.49
N PRO A 32 10.48 -5.23 -10.79
CA PRO A 32 9.77 -6.46 -10.51
C PRO A 32 10.35 -7.61 -11.33
N LEU A 33 10.02 -8.83 -10.96
CA LEU A 33 10.43 -10.03 -11.73
C LEU A 33 9.93 -9.96 -13.18
N ALA A 34 8.73 -9.46 -13.38
CA ALA A 34 8.09 -9.21 -14.67
C ALA A 34 6.86 -8.32 -14.48
N PHE A 35 6.24 -7.87 -15.57
CA PHE A 35 4.95 -7.19 -15.61
C PHE A 35 4.93 -5.78 -15.01
N TRP A 36 3.70 -5.28 -14.76
CA TRP A 36 3.47 -3.92 -14.33
C TRP A 36 3.79 -3.72 -12.85
N MET A 37 4.45 -2.64 -12.53
CA MET A 37 4.65 -2.14 -11.17
C MET A 37 4.44 -0.64 -11.09
N ASN A 38 4.12 -0.15 -9.89
CA ASN A 38 4.01 1.27 -9.57
C ASN A 38 4.55 1.53 -8.14
N ASP A 39 3.88 2.34 -7.36
CA ASP A 39 4.29 2.91 -6.09
C ASP A 39 5.14 1.97 -5.21
N PRO A 40 6.33 2.43 -4.75
CA PRO A 40 7.01 1.79 -3.64
C PRO A 40 6.20 1.98 -2.35
N ASN A 41 6.03 0.93 -1.57
CA ASN A 41 5.24 0.92 -0.35
C ASN A 41 6.07 0.40 0.83
N GLY A 42 5.82 0.92 2.02
CA GLY A 42 6.32 0.41 3.27
C GLY A 42 7.81 0.08 3.33
N PRO A 43 8.72 0.96 2.85
CA PRO A 43 10.15 0.70 2.94
C PRO A 43 10.60 0.71 4.40
N LEU A 44 11.24 -0.37 4.86
CA LEU A 44 11.73 -0.45 6.23
C LEU A 44 13.01 -1.28 6.35
N LEU A 45 13.76 -1.05 7.42
CA LEU A 45 14.87 -1.90 7.85
C LEU A 45 14.37 -2.82 8.96
N TYR A 46 14.41 -4.13 8.71
CA TYR A 46 14.00 -5.13 9.67
C TYR A 46 15.00 -6.28 9.73
N GLN A 47 15.45 -6.65 10.93
CA GLN A 47 16.43 -7.73 11.16
C GLN A 47 17.71 -7.62 10.30
N GLY A 48 18.16 -6.38 10.01
CA GLY A 48 19.38 -6.12 9.25
C GLY A 48 19.23 -6.23 7.72
N GLU A 49 18.02 -6.38 7.22
CA GLU A 49 17.69 -6.35 5.79
C GLU A 49 16.71 -5.21 5.50
N TYR A 50 16.88 -4.53 4.37
CA TYR A 50 15.94 -3.55 3.85
C TYR A 50 14.80 -4.30 3.15
N HIS A 51 13.58 -3.97 3.49
CA HIS A 51 12.37 -4.48 2.84
C HIS A 51 11.72 -3.39 2.03
N LEU A 52 11.23 -3.73 0.85
CA LEU A 52 10.49 -2.87 -0.04
C LEU A 52 9.29 -3.62 -0.58
N PHE A 53 8.12 -3.05 -0.39
CA PHE A 53 6.92 -3.49 -1.08
C PHE A 53 6.63 -2.57 -2.27
N TYR A 54 5.80 -3.01 -3.19
CA TYR A 54 5.44 -2.21 -4.35
C TYR A 54 4.10 -2.66 -4.93
N GLN A 55 3.35 -1.73 -5.49
CA GLN A 55 2.16 -2.06 -6.26
C GLN A 55 2.55 -2.90 -7.47
N PHE A 56 1.82 -3.98 -7.70
CA PHE A 56 2.21 -5.02 -8.62
C PHE A 56 0.99 -5.68 -9.28
N ASN A 57 1.01 -5.79 -10.61
CA ASN A 57 0.12 -6.71 -11.33
C ASN A 57 0.92 -7.96 -11.72
N PRO A 58 0.74 -9.10 -11.06
CA PRO A 58 1.53 -10.31 -11.35
C PRO A 58 1.08 -11.06 -12.61
N PHE A 59 0.11 -10.55 -13.36
CA PHE A 59 -0.50 -11.26 -14.48
C PHE A 59 -0.40 -10.53 -15.83
N ASP A 60 -0.14 -9.22 -15.86
CA ASP A 60 -0.18 -8.40 -17.06
C ASP A 60 0.80 -7.22 -16.95
N ASP A 61 1.25 -6.70 -18.08
CA ASP A 61 2.07 -5.49 -18.21
C ASP A 61 1.24 -4.18 -18.09
N LYS A 62 -0.07 -4.31 -17.80
CA LYS A 62 -1.00 -3.19 -17.66
C LYS A 62 -1.47 -3.03 -16.23
N TRP A 63 -1.89 -1.80 -15.91
CA TRP A 63 -2.56 -1.52 -14.66
C TRP A 63 -3.81 -2.39 -14.47
N GLY A 64 -3.97 -2.97 -13.31
CA GLY A 64 -5.09 -3.80 -12.91
C GLY A 64 -4.66 -4.90 -11.94
N ASN A 65 -5.60 -5.60 -11.34
CA ASN A 65 -5.31 -6.70 -10.40
C ASN A 65 -4.23 -6.35 -9.39
N ILE A 66 -4.33 -5.18 -8.76
CA ILE A 66 -3.24 -4.63 -7.93
C ILE A 66 -3.04 -5.46 -6.68
N HIS A 67 -1.85 -6.02 -6.59
CA HIS A 67 -1.28 -6.75 -5.46
C HIS A 67 -0.14 -5.92 -4.84
N TRP A 68 0.45 -6.43 -3.77
CA TRP A 68 1.75 -5.96 -3.29
C TRP A 68 2.82 -6.99 -3.56
N GLY A 69 3.76 -6.66 -4.42
CA GLY A 69 5.03 -7.35 -4.52
C GLY A 69 5.89 -7.05 -3.30
N HIS A 70 6.89 -7.91 -3.04
CA HIS A 70 7.79 -7.76 -1.91
C HIS A 70 9.21 -8.16 -2.32
N ALA A 71 10.19 -7.38 -1.89
CA ALA A 71 11.60 -7.68 -2.06
C ALA A 71 12.40 -7.24 -0.83
N LYS A 72 13.56 -7.87 -0.62
CA LYS A 72 14.50 -7.53 0.43
C LYS A 72 15.91 -7.35 -0.11
N SER A 73 16.73 -6.59 0.60
CA SER A 73 18.13 -6.31 0.23
C SER A 73 18.97 -6.04 1.48
N LYS A 74 20.26 -6.37 1.41
CA LYS A 74 21.25 -5.99 2.44
C LYS A 74 21.95 -4.68 2.13
N ASP A 75 21.93 -4.23 0.89
CA ASP A 75 22.74 -3.13 0.38
C ASP A 75 22.00 -2.11 -0.50
N LEU A 76 20.66 -2.30 -0.68
CA LEU A 76 19.77 -1.49 -1.54
C LEU A 76 20.12 -1.57 -3.04
N VAL A 77 21.03 -2.43 -3.43
CA VAL A 77 21.45 -2.65 -4.82
C VAL A 77 21.05 -4.04 -5.30
N HIS A 78 21.33 -5.06 -4.49
CA HIS A 78 21.00 -6.44 -4.80
C HIS A 78 19.73 -6.85 -4.08
N TRP A 79 18.68 -7.15 -4.85
CA TRP A 79 17.35 -7.43 -4.32
C TRP A 79 16.95 -8.89 -4.54
N GLU A 80 16.46 -9.51 -3.47
CA GLU A 80 15.81 -10.81 -3.47
C GLU A 80 14.30 -10.61 -3.42
N HIS A 81 13.58 -11.14 -4.43
CA HIS A 81 12.11 -11.11 -4.44
C HIS A 81 11.54 -12.20 -3.56
N LEU A 82 10.66 -11.79 -2.67
CA LEU A 82 9.88 -12.65 -1.79
C LEU A 82 8.51 -12.97 -2.44
N PRO A 83 7.72 -13.87 -1.84
CA PRO A 83 6.34 -14.07 -2.28
C PRO A 83 5.53 -12.77 -2.27
N VAL A 84 4.49 -12.70 -3.10
CA VAL A 84 3.52 -11.61 -3.10
C VAL A 84 2.95 -11.45 -1.69
N ALA A 85 3.06 -10.23 -1.14
CA ALA A 85 2.66 -9.94 0.24
C ALA A 85 1.14 -9.84 0.37
N LEU A 86 0.49 -9.08 -0.52
CA LEU A 86 -0.96 -8.91 -0.51
C LEU A 86 -1.57 -9.26 -1.86
N GLU A 87 -2.65 -10.02 -1.81
CA GLU A 87 -3.54 -10.30 -2.93
C GLU A 87 -4.96 -9.81 -2.60
N PRO A 88 -5.75 -9.31 -3.57
CA PRO A 88 -7.12 -8.90 -3.31
C PRO A 88 -7.99 -10.03 -2.77
N SER A 89 -8.68 -9.78 -1.65
CA SER A 89 -9.64 -10.71 -1.03
C SER A 89 -11.01 -10.61 -1.71
N LYS A 90 -11.17 -11.31 -2.83
CA LYS A 90 -12.40 -11.25 -3.65
C LYS A 90 -13.65 -11.66 -2.88
N GLU A 91 -13.50 -12.58 -1.92
CA GLU A 91 -14.58 -13.01 -1.02
C GLU A 91 -15.06 -11.92 -0.06
N LYS A 92 -14.22 -10.90 0.16
CA LYS A 92 -14.55 -9.68 0.92
C LYS A 92 -14.81 -8.48 0.02
N ASN A 93 -15.05 -8.69 -1.26
CA ASN A 93 -15.28 -7.66 -2.27
C ASN A 93 -14.10 -6.70 -2.51
N GLU A 94 -12.89 -7.08 -2.16
CA GLU A 94 -11.70 -6.32 -2.50
C GLU A 94 -11.25 -6.66 -3.93
N THR A 95 -11.00 -5.65 -4.74
CA THR A 95 -10.53 -5.79 -6.13
C THR A 95 -9.09 -5.36 -6.32
N HIS A 96 -8.60 -4.45 -5.46
CA HIS A 96 -7.24 -3.92 -5.51
C HIS A 96 -6.70 -3.65 -4.11
N CYS A 97 -5.44 -4.02 -3.88
CA CYS A 97 -4.65 -3.59 -2.73
C CYS A 97 -3.86 -2.33 -3.15
N PHE A 98 -4.38 -1.14 -2.86
CA PHE A 98 -3.69 0.12 -3.16
C PHE A 98 -2.56 0.39 -2.17
N SER A 99 -1.90 1.53 -2.33
CA SER A 99 -0.70 1.87 -1.57
C SER A 99 -0.95 2.05 -0.08
N GLY A 100 0.11 1.99 0.68
CA GLY A 100 0.12 2.13 2.12
C GLY A 100 1.53 1.97 2.69
N ASP A 101 1.62 1.62 3.96
CA ASP A 101 2.85 1.57 4.72
C ASP A 101 3.02 0.26 5.48
N CYS A 102 4.26 -0.01 5.93
CA CYS A 102 4.60 -1.16 6.76
C CYS A 102 5.41 -0.71 7.97
N VAL A 103 4.95 -1.07 9.15
CA VAL A 103 5.61 -0.75 10.43
C VAL A 103 5.82 -2.01 11.25
N ILE A 104 6.65 -1.91 12.28
CA ILE A 104 6.82 -2.99 13.26
C ILE A 104 6.09 -2.61 14.55
N ASN A 105 5.06 -3.35 14.89
CA ASN A 105 4.32 -3.19 16.14
C ASN A 105 4.63 -4.35 17.08
N GLU A 106 5.30 -4.08 18.22
CA GLU A 106 5.67 -5.10 19.22
C GLU A 106 6.34 -6.34 18.60
N GLY A 107 7.23 -6.09 17.64
CA GLY A 107 7.95 -7.15 16.93
C GLY A 107 7.18 -7.78 15.75
N THR A 108 5.92 -7.44 15.56
CA THR A 108 5.08 -7.95 14.47
C THR A 108 5.08 -7.00 13.28
N PRO A 109 5.54 -7.42 12.10
CA PRO A 109 5.39 -6.64 10.88
C PRO A 109 3.92 -6.42 10.56
N THR A 110 3.54 -5.17 10.36
CA THR A 110 2.14 -4.76 10.17
C THR A 110 2.03 -3.83 8.98
N ILE A 111 1.29 -4.25 7.97
CA ILE A 111 0.91 -3.42 6.82
C ILE A 111 -0.44 -2.77 7.09
N ILE A 112 -0.55 -1.47 6.82
CA ILE A 112 -1.84 -0.77 6.68
C ILE A 112 -1.88 -0.15 5.29
N TYR A 113 -2.93 -0.42 4.55
CA TYR A 113 -3.04 -0.09 3.14
C TYR A 113 -4.46 0.26 2.74
N THR A 114 -4.61 0.91 1.60
CA THR A 114 -5.93 1.24 1.06
C THR A 114 -6.50 0.08 0.27
N SER A 115 -7.64 -0.44 0.70
CA SER A 115 -8.42 -1.47 0.02
C SER A 115 -9.49 -0.83 -0.86
N ILE A 116 -9.62 -1.33 -2.11
CA ILE A 116 -10.60 -0.87 -3.08
C ILE A 116 -11.54 -2.01 -3.43
N GLY A 117 -12.83 -1.78 -3.23
CA GLY A 117 -13.89 -2.75 -3.55
C GLY A 117 -14.41 -2.63 -4.99
N PRO A 118 -15.34 -3.53 -5.40
CA PRO A 118 -15.96 -3.50 -6.72
C PRO A 118 -16.74 -2.20 -6.92
N ASN A 119 -16.62 -1.62 -8.10
CA ASN A 119 -17.30 -0.38 -8.49
C ASN A 119 -16.94 0.83 -7.60
N LYS A 120 -15.97 0.70 -6.71
CA LYS A 120 -15.47 1.79 -5.91
C LYS A 120 -14.16 2.28 -6.53
N LEU A 121 -14.11 3.55 -6.84
CA LEU A 121 -12.85 4.26 -7.07
C LEU A 121 -12.43 4.88 -5.73
N PRO A 122 -11.15 5.28 -5.55
CA PRO A 122 -10.72 5.93 -4.32
C PRO A 122 -11.59 7.12 -3.88
N LYS A 123 -12.24 7.78 -4.84
CA LYS A 123 -13.18 8.88 -4.58
C LYS A 123 -14.50 8.45 -3.91
N ASP A 124 -14.92 7.19 -4.08
CA ASP A 124 -16.27 6.73 -3.75
C ASP A 124 -16.31 5.73 -2.58
N GLY A 125 -15.18 5.38 -1.98
CA GLY A 125 -15.20 4.46 -0.87
C GLY A 125 -13.97 3.58 -0.73
N ALA A 126 -12.82 4.20 -0.58
CA ALA A 126 -11.64 3.52 -0.07
C ALA A 126 -11.83 3.20 1.42
N GLU A 127 -11.31 2.05 1.82
CA GLU A 127 -11.22 1.62 3.22
C GLU A 127 -9.75 1.39 3.55
N GLN A 128 -9.36 1.58 4.82
CA GLN A 128 -8.02 1.21 5.23
C GLN A 128 -8.07 -0.15 5.90
N TRP A 129 -7.25 -1.05 5.40
CA TRP A 129 -7.16 -2.44 5.85
C TRP A 129 -5.79 -2.72 6.43
N MET A 130 -5.71 -3.75 7.28
CA MET A 130 -4.49 -4.21 7.92
C MET A 130 -4.16 -5.65 7.50
N ALA A 131 -2.84 -5.94 7.44
CA ALA A 131 -2.33 -7.30 7.34
C ALA A 131 -1.12 -7.48 8.26
N LEU A 132 -1.00 -8.66 8.85
CA LEU A 132 0.05 -9.04 9.79
C LEU A 132 1.02 -10.01 9.12
N GLY A 133 2.31 -9.74 9.25
CA GLY A 133 3.38 -10.56 8.73
C GLY A 133 3.95 -11.53 9.76
N ASP A 134 4.51 -12.64 9.28
CA ASP A 134 5.35 -13.50 10.11
C ASP A 134 6.74 -12.87 10.35
N ASN A 135 7.52 -13.44 11.25
CA ASN A 135 8.86 -12.98 11.59
C ASN A 135 9.84 -12.89 10.39
N GLY A 136 9.59 -13.64 9.33
CA GLY A 136 10.39 -13.61 8.11
C GLY A 136 9.82 -12.67 7.05
N MET A 137 8.70 -12.02 7.33
CA MET A 137 7.93 -11.18 6.40
C MET A 137 7.58 -11.89 5.07
N ALA A 138 7.65 -13.21 5.04
CA ALA A 138 7.38 -14.01 3.84
C ALA A 138 5.90 -14.37 3.69
N ASN A 139 5.16 -14.44 4.79
CA ASN A 139 3.74 -14.76 4.80
C ASN A 139 2.97 -13.64 5.50
N TRP A 140 1.86 -13.25 4.88
CA TRP A 140 1.00 -12.16 5.36
C TRP A 140 -0.43 -12.65 5.51
N THR A 141 -1.07 -12.26 6.59
CA THR A 141 -2.46 -12.59 6.89
C THR A 141 -3.25 -11.30 7.09
N LYS A 142 -4.28 -11.09 6.30
CA LYS A 142 -5.17 -9.94 6.49
C LYS A 142 -5.91 -10.05 7.80
N PHE A 143 -6.02 -8.93 8.50
CA PHE A 143 -6.73 -8.86 9.77
C PHE A 143 -8.21 -9.27 9.60
N GLY A 144 -8.72 -10.08 10.51
CA GLY A 144 -10.06 -10.66 10.38
C GLY A 144 -11.18 -9.62 10.40
N GLU A 145 -10.97 -8.54 11.17
CA GLU A 145 -11.95 -7.47 11.41
C GLU A 145 -11.75 -6.25 10.52
N ASN A 146 -11.04 -6.41 9.38
CA ASN A 146 -10.98 -5.34 8.38
C ASN A 146 -12.37 -4.96 7.88
N PRO A 147 -12.63 -3.67 7.61
CA PRO A 147 -11.71 -2.51 7.61
C PRO A 147 -11.39 -1.98 9.00
N ILE A 148 -10.17 -1.46 9.22
CA ILE A 148 -9.79 -0.76 10.45
C ILE A 148 -10.17 0.74 10.43
N MET A 149 -10.35 1.33 9.26
CA MET A 149 -10.88 2.68 9.07
C MET A 149 -11.80 2.73 7.85
N THR A 150 -12.93 3.42 7.99
CA THR A 150 -13.84 3.77 6.89
C THR A 150 -14.03 5.29 6.82
N LEU A 151 -14.70 5.78 5.79
CA LEU A 151 -14.97 7.22 5.64
C LEU A 151 -15.79 7.80 6.79
N ASP A 152 -16.53 6.97 7.52
CA ASP A 152 -17.35 7.39 8.67
C ASP A 152 -16.52 7.98 9.83
N ILE A 153 -15.21 7.65 9.88
CA ILE A 153 -14.28 8.20 10.88
C ILE A 153 -14.22 9.74 10.86
N HIS A 154 -14.61 10.35 9.74
CA HIS A 154 -14.56 11.81 9.57
C HIS A 154 -15.77 12.55 10.14
N GLU A 155 -16.72 11.87 10.80
CA GLU A 155 -17.86 12.46 11.52
C GLU A 155 -18.68 13.46 10.67
N GLY A 156 -18.92 13.12 9.41
CA GLY A 156 -19.71 13.95 8.48
C GLY A 156 -18.91 14.94 7.62
N LEU A 157 -17.59 15.03 7.80
CA LEU A 157 -16.74 15.71 6.83
C LEU A 157 -16.69 14.89 5.55
N ASN A 158 -17.17 15.44 4.43
CA ASN A 158 -17.11 14.74 3.14
C ASN A 158 -15.68 14.74 2.60
N VAL A 159 -15.08 13.55 2.53
CA VAL A 159 -13.73 13.32 2.03
C VAL A 159 -13.80 12.41 0.83
N GLU A 160 -13.12 12.76 -0.25
CA GLU A 160 -13.00 11.98 -1.47
C GLU A 160 -11.53 11.66 -1.77
N ASP A 161 -11.29 10.60 -2.57
CA ASP A 161 -9.94 10.13 -2.95
C ASP A 161 -9.03 9.79 -1.75
N TRP A 162 -9.60 9.33 -0.66
CA TRP A 162 -8.94 9.07 0.60
C TRP A 162 -8.12 7.79 0.55
N ARG A 163 -6.77 7.91 0.57
CA ARG A 163 -5.88 6.77 0.36
C ARG A 163 -4.44 7.02 0.79
N ASP A 164 -3.62 5.97 0.62
CA ASP A 164 -2.16 5.96 0.75
C ASP A 164 -1.70 6.35 2.16
N PRO A 165 -2.04 5.56 3.21
CA PRO A 165 -1.62 5.82 4.57
C PRO A 165 -0.09 5.78 4.70
N PHE A 166 0.48 6.78 5.36
CA PHE A 166 1.83 6.78 5.90
C PHE A 166 1.74 6.80 7.43
N ILE A 167 2.49 5.92 8.10
CA ILE A 167 2.32 5.62 9.53
C ILE A 167 3.63 5.77 10.27
N TRP A 168 3.58 6.38 11.46
CA TRP A 168 4.74 6.46 12.35
C TRP A 168 4.32 6.38 13.81
N LYS A 169 5.26 6.04 14.67
CA LYS A 169 5.08 6.06 16.12
C LYS A 169 5.78 7.26 16.71
N GLU A 170 5.10 7.99 17.60
CA GLU A 170 5.66 9.10 18.36
C GLU A 170 5.24 8.98 19.83
N GLY A 171 6.20 8.78 20.71
CA GLY A 171 5.93 8.43 22.11
C GLY A 171 5.19 7.09 22.23
N GLU A 172 4.06 7.11 22.89
CA GLU A 172 3.20 5.93 23.09
C GLU A 172 2.16 5.72 22.00
N TYR A 173 2.01 6.70 21.08
CA TYR A 173 0.94 6.75 20.10
C TYR A 173 1.41 6.47 18.68
N TRP A 174 0.54 5.88 17.91
CA TRP A 174 0.66 5.78 16.47
C TRP A 174 -0.07 6.95 15.81
N TYR A 175 0.52 7.45 14.75
CA TYR A 175 -0.06 8.47 13.89
C TYR A 175 -0.12 7.98 12.46
N ALA A 176 -1.11 8.47 11.72
CA ALA A 176 -1.21 8.24 10.29
C ALA A 176 -1.57 9.54 9.58
N VAL A 177 -1.05 9.70 8.37
CA VAL A 177 -1.53 10.70 7.43
C VAL A 177 -2.01 10.02 6.16
N LEU A 178 -3.16 10.47 5.65
CA LEU A 178 -3.73 10.01 4.39
C LEU A 178 -4.00 11.20 3.48
N GLY A 179 -3.72 11.02 2.19
CA GLY A 179 -4.09 11.99 1.16
C GLY A 179 -5.56 11.89 0.79
N GLY A 180 -6.10 12.98 0.24
CA GLY A 180 -7.45 13.05 -0.27
C GLY A 180 -7.83 14.47 -0.65
N HIS A 181 -9.12 14.72 -0.79
CA HIS A 181 -9.61 16.09 -0.99
C HIS A 181 -11.01 16.31 -0.40
N LEU A 182 -11.30 17.56 -0.11
CA LEU A 182 -12.65 18.03 0.19
C LEU A 182 -13.32 18.44 -1.12
N PRO A 183 -14.54 17.96 -1.42
CA PRO A 183 -15.27 18.37 -2.61
C PRO A 183 -15.90 19.79 -2.47
N LYS A 184 -16.17 20.41 -3.61
CA LYS A 184 -16.99 21.64 -3.79
C LYS A 184 -16.63 22.84 -2.92
N PRO A 185 -15.59 23.62 -3.25
CA PRO A 185 -14.65 23.40 -4.35
C PRO A 185 -13.65 22.31 -4.00
N ILE A 186 -13.12 21.61 -4.99
CA ILE A 186 -12.09 20.59 -4.76
C ILE A 186 -10.86 21.24 -4.11
N ARG A 187 -10.54 20.80 -2.90
CA ARG A 187 -9.39 21.28 -2.11
C ARG A 187 -8.56 20.07 -1.68
N PRO A 188 -7.40 19.84 -2.31
CA PRO A 188 -6.47 18.80 -1.86
C PRO A 188 -6.18 18.96 -0.36
N ALA A 189 -6.16 17.84 0.35
CA ALA A 189 -5.97 17.81 1.78
C ALA A 189 -5.13 16.59 2.21
N VAL A 190 -4.51 16.74 3.36
CA VAL A 190 -3.88 15.65 4.12
C VAL A 190 -4.60 15.59 5.45
N PHE A 191 -5.04 14.39 5.83
CA PHE A 191 -5.80 14.14 7.05
C PHE A 191 -4.93 13.43 8.07
N LEU A 192 -5.01 13.83 9.33
CA LEU A 192 -4.22 13.30 10.44
C LEU A 192 -5.08 12.45 11.36
N TYR A 193 -4.53 11.29 11.71
CA TYR A 193 -5.16 10.30 12.60
C TYR A 193 -4.21 9.90 13.72
N LYS A 194 -4.78 9.40 14.81
CA LYS A 194 -4.07 8.88 15.98
C LYS A 194 -4.66 7.55 16.42
N SER A 195 -3.80 6.65 16.92
CA SER A 195 -4.19 5.38 17.49
C SER A 195 -3.28 5.01 18.67
N ASP A 196 -3.82 4.27 19.63
CA ASP A 196 -3.05 3.70 20.74
C ASP A 196 -2.48 2.32 20.37
N ASP A 197 -3.10 1.62 19.40
CA ASP A 197 -2.89 0.19 19.17
C ASP A 197 -2.75 -0.23 17.69
N LEU A 198 -2.85 0.70 16.72
CA LEU A 198 -2.96 0.50 15.28
C LEU A 198 -4.30 -0.07 14.78
N TYR A 199 -5.16 -0.57 15.67
CA TYR A 199 -6.45 -1.16 15.30
C TYR A 199 -7.58 -0.13 15.37
N ASN A 200 -7.55 0.71 16.41
CA ASN A 200 -8.57 1.72 16.69
C ASN A 200 -8.01 3.11 16.41
N TRP A 201 -8.55 3.77 15.40
CA TRP A 201 -8.07 5.07 14.95
C TRP A 201 -9.06 6.18 15.28
N GLN A 202 -8.53 7.35 15.59
CA GLN A 202 -9.26 8.57 15.78
C GLN A 202 -8.84 9.60 14.73
N PHE A 203 -9.79 10.20 14.03
CA PHE A 203 -9.54 11.36 13.20
C PHE A 203 -9.29 12.57 14.10
N LEU A 204 -8.20 13.30 13.87
CA LEU A 204 -7.88 14.49 14.62
C LEU A 204 -8.36 15.74 13.88
N ASN A 205 -7.80 15.98 12.71
CA ASN A 205 -8.12 17.14 11.87
C ASN A 205 -7.47 17.00 10.49
N PRO A 206 -7.89 17.79 9.50
CA PRO A 206 -7.07 18.01 8.33
C PRO A 206 -5.76 18.72 8.72
N LEU A 207 -4.63 18.07 8.46
CA LEU A 207 -3.31 18.66 8.73
C LEU A 207 -3.00 19.81 7.78
N ILE A 208 -3.36 19.62 6.50
CA ILE A 208 -3.19 20.62 5.44
C ILE A 208 -4.43 20.61 4.57
N ILE A 209 -4.93 21.80 4.27
CA ILE A 209 -5.94 22.03 3.21
C ILE A 209 -5.40 23.08 2.27
N LYS A 210 -5.17 22.74 1.00
CA LYS A 210 -4.70 23.69 0.00
C LYS A 210 -5.89 24.45 -0.58
N SER A 211 -5.99 25.77 -0.32
CA SER A 211 -6.94 26.62 -1.03
C SER A 211 -6.53 26.77 -2.50
N ARG A 212 -7.47 26.62 -3.43
CA ARG A 212 -7.28 27.11 -4.81
C ARG A 212 -7.14 28.63 -4.76
N LYS A 213 -5.95 29.16 -4.63
CA LYS A 213 -5.72 30.53 -5.11
C LYS A 213 -5.86 30.46 -6.63
N SER A 214 -6.82 31.24 -7.15
CA SER A 214 -6.98 31.50 -8.58
C SER A 214 -5.63 31.68 -9.24
N GLY A 215 -5.38 30.95 -10.33
CA GLY A 215 -4.09 30.90 -10.98
C GLY A 215 -3.46 32.27 -11.20
N LYS A 216 -2.32 32.48 -10.60
CA LYS A 216 -1.25 33.29 -11.17
C LYS A 216 -0.14 32.30 -11.51
N ASN A 217 0.09 32.19 -12.82
CA ASN A 217 1.14 31.42 -13.42
C ASN A 217 2.46 31.59 -12.65
N ILE A 218 3.00 30.48 -12.20
CA ILE A 218 4.42 30.40 -11.93
C ILE A 218 5.08 30.38 -13.33
N LYS A 219 5.72 31.50 -13.68
CA LYS A 219 6.61 31.57 -14.83
C LYS A 219 7.91 30.89 -14.48
#